data_9efdafbef7a5ca159a3c4464f267972a
#
_entry.id   9efdafbef7a5ca159a3c4464f267972a
#
_cell.length_a   1.000
_cell.length_b   1.000
_cell.length_c   1.000
_cell.angle_alpha   90.00
_cell.angle_beta   90.00
_cell.angle_gamma   90.00
#
_symmetry.space_group_name_H-M   'P 1'
#
loop_
_entity.id
_entity.type
_entity.pdbx_description
1 polymer ?
#
loop_
_entity_poly.entity_id
_entity_poly.type
_entity_poly.pdbx_seq_one_letter_code
_entity_poly.pdbx_strand_id
1 'polypeptide(L)'
;MQIEKSDIKNNILYRKELWEQNPCNPNYWLDFNEATPNNDGTFTIICRPVKIPYVNIIEMFCDFIGAGQSYEKEKWTCESPWNYWQNKCEGKRAMHPESEYLFKKLLWNLKIYGMDAFLKWYNESKNFLEELYNKGKIFEV
;
A
#
# COMPACT_ATOMS: atom_id res chain seq x y z
N MET A 1 32.02 -5.16 -13.16
CA MET A 1 31.35 -3.91 -13.58
C MET A 1 31.27 -2.99 -12.38
N GLN A 2 31.87 -1.83 -12.51
CA GLN A 2 31.86 -0.83 -11.44
C GLN A 2 30.58 0.00 -11.56
N ILE A 3 29.75 0.02 -10.52
CA ILE A 3 28.54 0.85 -10.47
C ILE A 3 28.95 2.20 -9.86
N GLU A 4 28.80 3.26 -10.63
CA GLU A 4 29.11 4.61 -10.19
C GLU A 4 27.98 5.22 -9.33
N LYS A 5 28.30 6.18 -8.46
CA LYS A 5 27.31 6.88 -7.63
C LYS A 5 26.20 7.55 -8.47
N SER A 6 26.56 8.04 -9.67
CA SER A 6 25.63 8.64 -10.61
C SER A 6 24.57 7.66 -11.12
N ASP A 7 24.98 6.39 -11.37
CA ASP A 7 24.07 5.36 -11.86
C ASP A 7 23.03 4.97 -10.81
N ILE A 8 23.44 4.91 -9.55
CA ILE A 8 22.54 4.62 -8.44
C ILE A 8 21.53 5.77 -8.26
N LYS A 9 22.03 7.01 -8.26
CA LYS A 9 21.18 8.19 -8.13
C LYS A 9 20.16 8.28 -9.26
N ASN A 10 20.59 8.04 -10.50
CA ASN A 10 19.71 8.04 -11.67
C ASN A 10 18.68 6.93 -11.61
N ASN A 11 19.06 5.75 -11.13
CA ASN A 11 18.15 4.61 -10.98
C ASN A 11 17.11 4.85 -9.88
N ILE A 12 17.50 5.46 -8.78
CA ILE A 12 16.58 5.86 -7.71
C ILE A 12 15.60 6.92 -8.23
N LEU A 13 16.08 7.95 -8.93
CA LEU A 13 15.24 8.98 -9.52
C LEU A 13 14.26 8.40 -10.55
N TYR A 14 14.72 7.49 -11.40
CA TYR A 14 13.88 6.83 -12.40
C TYR A 14 12.75 6.02 -11.75
N ARG A 15 13.06 5.24 -10.71
CA ARG A 15 12.05 4.49 -9.95
C ARG A 15 11.07 5.41 -9.26
N LYS A 16 11.56 6.49 -8.64
CA LYS A 16 10.73 7.50 -7.99
C LYS A 16 9.76 8.13 -8.99
N GLU A 17 10.23 8.52 -10.18
CA GLU A 17 9.39 9.07 -11.24
C GLU A 17 8.28 8.11 -11.68
N LEU A 18 8.59 6.81 -11.84
CA LEU A 18 7.60 5.79 -12.16
C LEU A 18 6.53 5.65 -11.07
N TRP A 19 6.92 5.73 -9.81
CA TRP A 19 6.01 5.58 -8.68
C TRP A 19 5.20 6.83 -8.40
N GLU A 20 5.76 8.02 -8.65
CA GLU A 20 5.07 9.30 -8.54
C GLU A 20 3.90 9.43 -9.53
N GLN A 21 3.85 8.58 -10.57
CA GLN A 21 2.76 8.58 -11.54
C GLN A 21 1.52 7.81 -11.11
N ASN A 22 1.61 6.97 -10.07
CA ASN A 22 0.48 6.15 -9.63
C ASN A 22 0.31 6.13 -8.10
N PRO A 23 -0.48 7.07 -7.54
CA PRO A 23 -0.77 7.12 -6.10
C PRO A 23 -1.45 5.86 -5.54
N CYS A 24 -2.04 5.02 -6.39
CA CYS A 24 -2.62 3.74 -5.98
C CYS A 24 -1.57 2.65 -5.74
N ASN A 25 -0.32 2.89 -6.12
CA ASN A 25 0.78 1.97 -5.85
C ASN A 25 1.43 2.31 -4.51
N PRO A 26 1.57 1.36 -3.56
CA PRO A 26 2.25 1.62 -2.28
C PRO A 26 3.65 2.21 -2.43
N ASN A 27 4.37 1.86 -3.50
CA ASN A 27 5.71 2.37 -3.77
C ASN A 27 5.75 3.88 -4.05
N TYR A 28 4.63 4.47 -4.48
CA TYR A 28 4.50 5.93 -4.62
C TYR A 28 4.79 6.67 -3.30
N TRP A 29 4.41 6.06 -2.18
CA TRP A 29 4.50 6.64 -0.84
C TRP A 29 5.77 6.25 -0.09
N LEU A 30 6.83 5.94 -0.83
CA LEU A 30 8.14 5.67 -0.27
C LEU A 30 9.04 6.90 -0.41
N ASP A 31 9.70 7.28 0.68
CA ASP A 31 10.74 8.29 0.67
C ASP A 31 12.10 7.61 0.53
N PHE A 32 12.80 7.94 -0.55
CA PHE A 32 14.14 7.43 -0.82
C PHE A 32 15.16 8.46 -0.35
N ASN A 33 15.85 8.18 0.76
CA ASN A 33 16.82 9.11 1.31
C ASN A 33 18.17 9.00 0.62
N GLU A 34 19.01 8.07 1.02
CA GLU A 34 20.38 8.03 0.55
C GLU A 34 20.84 6.62 0.19
N ALA A 35 21.72 6.52 -0.81
CA ALA A 35 22.50 5.33 -1.08
C ALA A 35 23.83 5.44 -0.34
N THR A 36 24.07 4.55 0.61
CA THR A 36 25.33 4.51 1.39
C THR A 36 26.20 3.40 0.85
N PRO A 37 27.47 3.69 0.45
CA PRO A 37 28.40 2.66 -0.02
C PRO A 37 28.81 1.72 1.11
N ASN A 38 28.84 0.43 0.82
CA ASN A 38 29.32 -0.62 1.71
C ASN A 38 30.78 -0.99 1.35
N ASN A 39 31.46 -1.69 2.26
CA ASN A 39 32.86 -2.07 2.06
C ASN A 39 33.07 -3.14 0.97
N ASP A 40 32.02 -3.83 0.55
CA ASP A 40 32.06 -4.91 -0.45
C ASP A 40 31.72 -4.43 -1.87
N GLY A 41 31.62 -3.13 -2.09
CA GLY A 41 31.25 -2.55 -3.40
C GLY A 41 29.76 -2.48 -3.65
N THR A 42 28.92 -2.90 -2.69
CA THR A 42 27.46 -2.73 -2.75
C THR A 42 27.02 -1.43 -2.09
N PHE A 43 25.72 -1.09 -2.25
CA PHE A 43 25.13 0.08 -1.62
C PHE A 43 23.91 -0.30 -0.81
N THR A 44 23.74 0.35 0.33
CA THR A 44 22.53 0.27 1.13
C THR A 44 21.63 1.47 0.79
N ILE A 45 20.41 1.19 0.37
CA ILE A 45 19.41 2.21 0.08
C ILE A 45 18.39 2.20 1.21
N ILE A 46 18.26 3.35 1.88
CA ILE A 46 17.27 3.52 2.94
C ILE A 46 15.99 4.05 2.32
N CYS A 47 14.93 3.26 2.47
CA CYS A 47 13.60 3.57 1.97
C CYS A 47 12.66 3.65 3.18
N ARG A 48 11.99 4.81 3.35
CA ARG A 48 11.06 5.01 4.47
C ARG A 48 9.64 5.16 3.94
N PRO A 49 8.69 4.33 4.40
CA PRO A 49 7.30 4.51 4.02
C PRO A 49 6.71 5.77 4.67
N VAL A 50 6.02 6.55 3.85
CA VAL A 50 5.29 7.75 4.27
C VAL A 50 3.83 7.36 4.53
N LYS A 51 3.21 7.96 5.53
CA LYS A 51 1.79 7.74 5.81
C LYS A 51 0.96 8.22 4.61
N ILE A 52 0.17 7.31 4.07
CA ILE A 52 -0.66 7.58 2.89
C ILE A 52 -1.90 8.37 3.33
N PRO A 53 -2.29 9.46 2.64
CA PRO A 53 -3.53 10.16 2.96
C PRO A 53 -4.74 9.22 2.89
N TYR A 54 -5.72 9.44 3.76
CA TYR A 54 -6.90 8.58 3.88
C TYR A 54 -7.59 8.32 2.53
N VAL A 55 -7.83 9.37 1.76
CA VAL A 55 -8.50 9.24 0.46
C VAL A 55 -7.73 8.32 -0.49
N ASN A 56 -6.40 8.36 -0.46
CA ASN A 56 -5.57 7.53 -1.31
C ASN A 56 -5.57 6.06 -0.87
N ILE A 57 -5.71 5.77 0.43
CA ILE A 57 -5.93 4.40 0.91
C ILE A 57 -7.23 3.83 0.36
N ILE A 58 -8.29 4.63 0.36
CA ILE A 58 -9.59 4.20 -0.18
C ILE A 58 -9.50 3.96 -1.69
N GLU A 59 -8.83 4.84 -2.42
CA GLU A 59 -8.58 4.65 -3.85
C GLU A 59 -7.76 3.38 -4.13
N MET A 60 -6.71 3.13 -3.36
CA MET A 60 -5.91 1.89 -3.45
C MET A 60 -6.78 0.66 -3.21
N PHE A 61 -7.65 0.72 -2.22
CA PHE A 61 -8.57 -0.37 -1.90
C PHE A 61 -9.51 -0.64 -3.08
N CYS A 62 -10.12 0.39 -3.64
CA CYS A 62 -11.02 0.24 -4.80
C CYS A 62 -10.28 -0.31 -6.02
N ASP A 63 -9.07 0.18 -6.27
CA ASP A 63 -8.22 -0.29 -7.38
C ASP A 63 -7.84 -1.77 -7.20
N PHE A 64 -7.49 -2.15 -5.99
CA PHE A 64 -7.16 -3.53 -5.63
C PHE A 64 -8.33 -4.49 -5.86
N ILE A 65 -9.54 -4.08 -5.46
CA ILE A 65 -10.78 -4.83 -5.70
C ILE A 65 -11.04 -4.96 -7.20
N GLY A 66 -11.00 -3.85 -7.93
CA GLY A 66 -11.26 -3.82 -9.37
C GLY A 66 -10.27 -4.66 -10.17
N ALA A 67 -8.98 -4.61 -9.82
CA ALA A 67 -7.96 -5.44 -10.44
C ALA A 67 -8.22 -6.93 -10.20
N GLY A 68 -8.55 -7.32 -8.96
CA GLY A 68 -8.88 -8.69 -8.61
C GLY A 68 -10.08 -9.22 -9.39
N GLN A 69 -11.14 -8.43 -9.49
CA GLN A 69 -12.33 -8.78 -10.28
C GLN A 69 -12.01 -8.95 -11.76
N SER A 70 -11.15 -8.10 -12.31
CA SER A 70 -10.68 -8.21 -13.69
C SER A 70 -9.90 -9.49 -13.97
N TYR A 71 -9.06 -9.92 -13.04
CA TYR A 71 -8.23 -11.11 -13.19
C TYR A 71 -8.98 -12.41 -12.92
N GLU A 72 -9.75 -12.46 -11.83
CA GLU A 72 -10.42 -13.68 -11.39
C GLU A 72 -11.79 -13.89 -12.02
N LYS A 73 -12.42 -12.82 -12.49
CA LYS A 73 -13.74 -12.83 -13.14
C LYS A 73 -14.79 -13.57 -12.29
N GLU A 74 -15.34 -14.67 -12.79
CA GLU A 74 -16.38 -15.45 -12.12
C GLU A 74 -15.92 -16.13 -10.82
N LYS A 75 -14.62 -16.33 -10.68
CA LYS A 75 -14.03 -16.94 -9.48
C LYS A 75 -13.83 -15.96 -8.34
N TRP A 76 -13.95 -14.66 -8.62
CA TRP A 76 -13.76 -13.63 -7.60
C TRP A 76 -14.90 -13.70 -6.57
N THR A 77 -14.51 -13.64 -5.29
CA THR A 77 -15.42 -13.51 -4.16
C THR A 77 -14.93 -12.40 -3.23
N CYS A 78 -15.74 -12.04 -2.24
CA CYS A 78 -15.34 -11.05 -1.24
C CYS A 78 -14.16 -11.50 -0.38
N GLU A 79 -13.81 -12.77 -0.39
CA GLU A 79 -12.62 -13.31 0.28
C GLU A 79 -11.36 -13.17 -0.58
N SER A 80 -11.50 -13.05 -1.90
CA SER A 80 -10.38 -13.01 -2.84
C SER A 80 -9.36 -11.92 -2.54
N PRO A 81 -9.75 -10.66 -2.24
CA PRO A 81 -8.79 -9.61 -1.95
C PRO A 81 -7.92 -9.88 -0.73
N TRP A 82 -8.52 -10.34 0.37
CA TRP A 82 -7.77 -10.71 1.58
C TRP A 82 -6.82 -11.87 1.31
N ASN A 83 -7.30 -12.92 0.65
CA ASN A 83 -6.49 -14.09 0.35
C ASN A 83 -5.30 -13.74 -0.56
N TYR A 84 -5.52 -12.89 -1.57
CA TYR A 84 -4.43 -12.41 -2.42
C TYR A 84 -3.40 -11.63 -1.61
N TRP A 85 -3.84 -10.72 -0.74
CA TRP A 85 -2.92 -9.98 0.12
C TRP A 85 -2.07 -10.91 0.98
N GLN A 86 -2.70 -11.85 1.69
CA GLN A 86 -1.99 -12.79 2.56
C GLN A 86 -0.98 -13.66 1.80
N ASN A 87 -1.33 -14.10 0.61
CA ASN A 87 -0.51 -15.03 -0.17
C ASN A 87 0.59 -14.33 -0.98
N LYS A 88 0.36 -13.12 -1.43
CA LYS A 88 1.23 -12.43 -2.40
C LYS A 88 1.83 -11.11 -1.92
N CYS A 89 1.22 -10.45 -0.95
CA CYS A 89 1.61 -9.10 -0.56
C CYS A 89 2.11 -9.00 0.89
N GLU A 90 1.63 -9.82 1.80
CA GLU A 90 1.96 -9.74 3.23
C GLU A 90 3.46 -9.82 3.45
N GLY A 91 4.01 -8.82 4.16
CA GLY A 91 5.44 -8.74 4.44
C GLY A 91 6.33 -8.37 3.26
N LYS A 92 5.77 -8.18 2.07
CA LYS A 92 6.51 -7.90 0.83
C LYS A 92 6.40 -6.45 0.35
N ARG A 93 5.55 -5.67 0.98
CA ARG A 93 5.34 -4.27 0.63
C ARG A 93 5.74 -3.37 1.78
N ALA A 94 6.56 -2.38 1.49
CA ALA A 94 6.92 -1.36 2.46
C ALA A 94 5.80 -0.32 2.52
N MET A 95 5.01 -0.35 3.60
CA MET A 95 3.95 0.62 3.86
C MET A 95 4.08 1.16 5.28
N HIS A 96 3.68 2.41 5.47
CA HIS A 96 3.54 2.96 6.81
C HIS A 96 2.59 2.07 7.63
N PRO A 97 2.92 1.75 8.90
CA PRO A 97 2.12 0.79 9.69
C PRO A 97 0.64 1.14 9.81
N GLU A 98 0.32 2.42 9.98
CA GLU A 98 -1.08 2.86 10.07
C GLU A 98 -1.81 2.73 8.73
N SER A 99 -1.12 3.00 7.62
CA SER A 99 -1.67 2.86 6.27
C SER A 99 -1.95 1.40 5.94
N GLU A 100 -1.01 0.51 6.25
CA GLU A 100 -1.18 -0.94 6.08
C GLU A 100 -2.33 -1.46 6.94
N TYR A 101 -2.41 -1.04 8.19
CA TYR A 101 -3.48 -1.46 9.10
C TYR A 101 -4.85 -1.08 8.56
N LEU A 102 -5.05 0.17 8.15
CA LEU A 102 -6.32 0.61 7.57
C LEU A 102 -6.67 -0.19 6.31
N PHE A 103 -5.73 -0.35 5.40
CA PHE A 103 -5.93 -1.10 4.17
C PHE A 103 -6.34 -2.55 4.45
N LYS A 104 -5.62 -3.23 5.34
CA LYS A 104 -5.92 -4.61 5.76
C LYS A 104 -7.26 -4.71 6.49
N LYS A 105 -7.63 -3.71 7.28
CA LYS A 105 -8.94 -3.66 7.96
C LYS A 105 -10.08 -3.63 6.95
N LEU A 106 -9.93 -2.86 5.89
CA LEU A 106 -10.92 -2.82 4.81
C LEU A 106 -11.04 -4.18 4.09
N LEU A 107 -9.91 -4.80 3.77
CA LEU A 107 -9.89 -6.13 3.14
C LEU A 107 -10.55 -7.18 4.03
N TRP A 108 -10.22 -7.17 5.32
CA TRP A 108 -10.77 -8.12 6.29
C TRP A 108 -12.28 -7.96 6.46
N ASN A 109 -12.76 -6.73 6.60
CA ASN A 109 -14.18 -6.46 6.76
C ASN A 109 -14.98 -6.83 5.50
N LEU A 110 -14.42 -6.62 4.32
CA LEU A 110 -15.03 -7.09 3.08
C LEU A 110 -15.19 -8.62 3.08
N LYS A 111 -14.13 -9.33 3.50
CA LYS A 111 -14.15 -10.78 3.62
C LYS A 111 -15.25 -11.27 4.58
N ILE A 112 -15.34 -10.64 5.76
CA ILE A 112 -16.25 -11.09 6.83
C ILE A 112 -17.70 -10.75 6.53
N TYR A 113 -17.96 -9.54 6.02
CA TYR A 113 -19.33 -9.04 5.85
C TYR A 113 -19.94 -9.32 4.46
N GLY A 114 -19.11 -9.48 3.45
CA GLY A 114 -19.57 -9.47 2.06
C GLY A 114 -19.83 -8.04 1.57
N MET A 115 -20.08 -7.88 0.27
CA MET A 115 -20.12 -6.57 -0.38
C MET A 115 -21.18 -5.63 0.17
N ASP A 116 -22.44 -6.08 0.25
CA ASP A 116 -23.54 -5.20 0.66
C ASP A 116 -23.41 -4.72 2.11
N ALA A 117 -23.11 -5.63 3.04
CA ALA A 117 -22.90 -5.30 4.43
C ALA A 117 -21.63 -4.47 4.65
N PHE A 118 -20.57 -4.75 3.88
CA PHE A 118 -19.34 -3.94 3.89
C PHE A 118 -19.61 -2.50 3.48
N LEU A 119 -20.32 -2.28 2.38
CA LEU A 119 -20.64 -0.94 1.90
C LEU A 119 -21.49 -0.16 2.92
N LYS A 120 -22.44 -0.83 3.54
CA LYS A 120 -23.25 -0.22 4.60
C LYS A 120 -22.38 0.18 5.79
N TRP A 121 -21.55 -0.74 6.28
CA TRP A 121 -20.62 -0.47 7.37
C TRP A 121 -19.68 0.69 7.02
N TYR A 122 -19.08 0.66 5.83
CA TYR A 122 -18.15 1.70 5.40
C TYR A 122 -18.82 3.08 5.33
N ASN A 123 -20.00 3.17 4.72
CA ASN A 123 -20.73 4.42 4.61
C ASN A 123 -21.11 5.00 5.98
N GLU A 124 -21.42 4.15 6.94
CA GLU A 124 -21.73 4.56 8.32
C GLU A 124 -20.47 4.95 9.12
N SER A 125 -19.34 4.35 8.80
CA SER A 125 -18.10 4.46 9.60
C SER A 125 -17.04 5.38 9.00
N LYS A 126 -17.16 5.78 7.73
CA LYS A 126 -16.10 6.46 6.99
C LYS A 126 -15.57 7.73 7.67
N ASN A 127 -16.43 8.56 8.22
CA ASN A 127 -16.04 9.81 8.89
C ASN A 127 -15.26 9.51 10.18
N PHE A 128 -15.69 8.52 10.92
CA PHE A 128 -15.02 8.07 12.14
C PHE A 128 -13.65 7.43 11.84
N LEU A 129 -13.58 6.59 10.80
CA LEU A 129 -12.32 5.98 10.37
C LEU A 129 -11.31 7.05 9.92
N GLU A 130 -11.75 8.01 9.13
CA GLU A 130 -10.91 9.11 8.67
C GLU A 130 -10.38 9.94 9.84
N GLU A 131 -11.24 10.27 10.79
CA GLU A 131 -10.85 11.01 11.98
C GLU A 131 -9.78 10.25 12.79
N LEU A 132 -10.00 8.97 13.07
CA LEU A 132 -9.04 8.14 13.81
C LEU A 132 -7.72 8.00 13.04
N TYR A 133 -7.80 7.79 11.75
CA TYR A 133 -6.62 7.67 10.91
C TYR A 133 -5.79 8.96 10.92
N ASN A 134 -6.44 10.10 10.76
CA ASN A 134 -5.77 11.40 10.73
C ASN A 134 -5.17 11.78 12.09
N LYS A 135 -5.75 11.29 13.19
CA LYS A 135 -5.24 11.50 14.55
C LYS A 135 -4.17 10.50 14.99
N GLY A 136 -3.80 9.54 14.15
CA GLY A 136 -2.86 8.49 14.51
C GLY A 136 -3.42 7.45 15.47
N LYS A 137 -4.73 7.27 15.49
CA LYS A 137 -5.46 6.36 16.40
C LYS A 137 -6.13 5.18 15.70
N ILE A 138 -5.75 4.89 14.46
CA ILE A 138 -6.41 3.85 13.67
C ILE A 138 -6.27 2.45 14.29
N PHE A 139 -5.22 2.20 15.06
CA PHE A 139 -5.04 0.91 15.74
C PHE A 139 -6.06 0.63 16.85
N GLU A 140 -6.84 1.63 17.26
CA GLU A 140 -7.89 1.49 18.26
C GLU A 140 -9.18 0.86 17.71
N VAL A 141 -9.25 0.63 16.42
CA VAL A 141 -10.45 0.10 15.73
C VAL A 141 -10.39 -1.41 15.54
#